data_e3f1e3e551e2659b93cbcfce4be0e77f
#
_entry.id   e3f1e3e551e2659b93cbcfce4be0e77f
#
_cell.length_a   1.000
_cell.length_b   1.000
_cell.length_c   1.000
_cell.angle_alpha   90.00
_cell.angle_beta   90.00
_cell.angle_gamma   90.00
#
_symmetry.space_group_name_H-M   'P 1'
#
loop_
_entity.id
_entity.type
_entity.pdbx_description
1 polymer ?
#
loop_
_entity_poly.entity_id
_entity_poly.type
_entity_poly.pdbx_seq_one_letter_code
_entity_poly.pdbx_strand_id
1 'polypeptide(L)'
;MHRLSLLFSLAVAAVMLAGCGVGTPGPEAKISETTDTYLRSLASGDMTKACAQLTADAKTKLGSSCTAALQEIRARVGEDQLTDAADKGSSISVDGPSGSATLKGLTPVRLGLVKSGSDWLIDSGYALDGGS
;
A
#
# COMPACT_ATOMS: atom_id res chain seq x y z
N MET A 1 32.48 -66.01 -0.58
CA MET A 1 32.83 -64.60 -0.37
C MET A 1 31.84 -63.78 -1.13
N HIS A 2 30.82 -63.35 -0.46
CA HIS A 2 29.75 -62.60 -1.08
C HIS A 2 30.00 -61.11 -0.82
N ARG A 3 30.25 -60.39 -1.88
CA ARG A 3 30.25 -58.96 -1.83
C ARG A 3 28.87 -58.47 -2.19
N LEU A 4 28.13 -58.08 -1.16
CA LEU A 4 26.89 -57.37 -1.33
C LEU A 4 27.21 -55.93 -1.75
N SER A 5 26.92 -55.67 -3.02
CA SER A 5 26.90 -54.29 -3.50
C SER A 5 25.54 -53.69 -3.15
N LEU A 6 25.52 -52.90 -2.10
CA LEU A 6 24.39 -52.07 -1.78
C LEU A 6 24.40 -50.88 -2.71
N LEU A 7 23.56 -50.95 -3.71
CA LEU A 7 23.20 -49.80 -4.52
C LEU A 7 22.26 -48.92 -3.70
N PHE A 8 22.83 -47.90 -3.13
CA PHE A 8 22.05 -46.81 -2.55
C PHE A 8 21.48 -45.99 -3.71
N SER A 9 20.25 -46.25 -4.08
CA SER A 9 19.49 -45.34 -4.91
C SER A 9 19.12 -44.12 -4.08
N LEU A 10 19.88 -43.05 -4.22
CA LEU A 10 19.45 -41.74 -3.76
C LEU A 10 18.30 -41.32 -4.68
N ALA A 11 17.10 -41.51 -4.21
CA ALA A 11 15.95 -40.80 -4.76
C ALA A 11 16.05 -39.37 -4.31
N VAL A 12 16.60 -38.51 -5.15
CA VAL A 12 16.48 -37.08 -5.01
C VAL A 12 15.02 -36.76 -5.29
N ALA A 13 14.24 -36.65 -4.24
CA ALA A 13 12.93 -36.05 -4.33
C ALA A 13 13.16 -34.57 -4.61
N ALA A 14 13.12 -34.20 -5.87
CA ALA A 14 13.00 -32.81 -6.26
C ALA A 14 11.64 -32.32 -5.76
N VAL A 15 11.63 -31.72 -4.62
CA VAL A 15 10.47 -30.97 -4.15
C VAL A 15 10.36 -29.75 -5.06
N MET A 16 9.60 -29.91 -6.12
CA MET A 16 9.13 -28.79 -6.90
C MET A 16 8.18 -28.02 -5.99
N LEU A 17 8.73 -27.05 -5.27
CA LEU A 17 7.94 -25.99 -4.73
C LEU A 17 7.36 -25.21 -5.91
N ALA A 18 6.27 -25.72 -6.44
CA ALA A 18 5.43 -24.91 -7.28
C ALA A 18 4.97 -23.77 -6.41
N GLY A 19 5.64 -22.61 -6.56
CA GLY A 19 5.24 -21.38 -5.90
C GLY A 19 3.85 -21.01 -6.36
N CYS A 20 2.83 -21.54 -5.68
CA CYS A 20 1.48 -21.10 -5.90
C CYS A 20 1.41 -19.62 -5.51
N GLY A 21 1.20 -18.74 -6.50
CA GLY A 21 0.77 -17.39 -6.23
C GLY A 21 1.86 -16.39 -5.91
N VAL A 22 3.12 -16.60 -6.27
CA VAL A 22 4.12 -15.54 -6.27
C VAL A 22 4.09 -14.86 -7.63
N GLY A 23 2.90 -14.44 -8.05
CA GLY A 23 2.75 -13.49 -9.13
C GLY A 23 3.05 -12.08 -8.62
N THR A 24 3.46 -11.19 -9.52
CA THR A 24 3.53 -9.75 -9.23
C THR A 24 2.18 -9.31 -8.64
N PRO A 25 2.14 -8.57 -7.51
CA PRO A 25 0.89 -8.09 -6.95
C PRO A 25 0.08 -7.33 -8.00
N GLY A 26 -1.20 -7.61 -8.10
CA GLY A 26 -2.12 -6.90 -8.98
C GLY A 26 -2.30 -5.45 -8.56
N PRO A 27 -2.94 -4.61 -9.42
CA PRO A 27 -3.13 -3.20 -9.12
C PRO A 27 -3.92 -2.97 -7.84
N GLU A 28 -4.92 -3.78 -7.53
CA GLU A 28 -5.69 -3.63 -6.28
C GLU A 28 -4.80 -3.80 -5.04
N ALA A 29 -3.92 -4.80 -5.05
CA ALA A 29 -3.01 -5.04 -3.93
C ALA A 29 -2.02 -3.89 -3.74
N LYS A 30 -1.51 -3.33 -4.83
CA LYS A 30 -0.59 -2.18 -4.79
C LYS A 30 -1.27 -0.90 -4.32
N ILE A 31 -2.50 -0.66 -4.75
CA ILE A 31 -3.30 0.49 -4.28
C ILE A 31 -3.58 0.34 -2.79
N SER A 32 -3.96 -0.85 -2.34
CA SER A 32 -4.18 -1.14 -0.93
C SER A 32 -2.92 -0.91 -0.11
N GLU A 33 -1.77 -1.36 -0.60
CA GLU A 33 -0.47 -1.16 0.07
C GLU A 33 -0.10 0.32 0.18
N THR A 34 -0.24 1.09 -0.89
CA THR A 34 0.04 2.54 -0.88
C THR A 34 -0.88 3.25 0.11
N THR A 35 -2.16 2.91 0.10
CA THR A 35 -3.15 3.48 1.02
C THR A 35 -2.83 3.16 2.47
N ASP A 36 -2.53 1.91 2.77
CA ASP A 36 -2.16 1.46 4.12
C ASP A 36 -0.87 2.14 4.59
N THR A 37 0.13 2.19 3.75
CA THR A 37 1.41 2.87 4.05
C THR A 37 1.18 4.35 4.35
N TYR A 38 0.36 5.03 3.57
CA TYR A 38 0.03 6.42 3.79
C TYR A 38 -0.63 6.65 5.16
N LEU A 39 -1.68 5.90 5.45
CA LEU A 39 -2.41 6.04 6.72
C LEU A 39 -1.55 5.70 7.93
N ARG A 40 -0.77 4.64 7.87
CA ARG A 40 0.10 4.22 8.98
C ARG A 40 1.27 5.18 9.17
N SER A 41 1.81 5.72 8.11
CA SER A 41 2.87 6.72 8.18
C SER A 41 2.37 8.02 8.81
N LEU A 42 1.17 8.46 8.45
CA LEU A 42 0.52 9.59 9.11
C LEU A 42 0.30 9.31 10.60
N ALA A 43 -0.24 8.14 10.94
CA ALA A 43 -0.51 7.76 12.32
C ALA A 43 0.76 7.73 13.17
N SER A 44 1.85 7.19 12.64
CA SER A 44 3.13 7.08 13.34
C SER A 44 3.96 8.38 13.37
N GLY A 45 3.56 9.39 12.60
CA GLY A 45 4.31 10.64 12.50
C GLY A 45 5.45 10.63 11.50
N ASP A 46 5.56 9.60 10.65
CA ASP A 46 6.56 9.55 9.59
C ASP A 46 6.05 10.27 8.34
N MET A 47 6.14 11.59 8.38
CA MET A 47 5.63 12.45 7.31
C MET A 47 6.42 12.33 6.02
N THR A 48 7.70 12.04 6.10
CA THR A 48 8.55 11.82 4.91
C THR A 48 8.05 10.60 4.14
N LYS A 49 7.76 9.51 4.83
CA LYS A 49 7.23 8.30 4.20
C LYS A 49 5.83 8.51 3.66
N ALA A 50 4.98 9.23 4.38
CA ALA A 50 3.64 9.59 3.91
C ALA A 50 3.71 10.45 2.64
N CYS A 51 4.57 11.46 2.60
CA CYS A 51 4.78 12.29 1.40
C CYS A 51 5.26 11.48 0.19
N ALA A 52 6.05 10.43 0.43
CA ALA A 52 6.52 9.56 -0.65
C ALA A 52 5.39 8.80 -1.34
N GLN A 53 4.21 8.68 -0.73
CA GLN A 53 3.05 8.03 -1.32
C GLN A 53 2.22 8.95 -2.22
N LEU A 54 2.56 10.23 -2.30
CA LEU A 54 1.82 11.23 -3.06
C LEU A 54 2.47 11.52 -4.41
N THR A 55 1.64 11.88 -5.39
CA THR A 55 2.16 12.36 -6.69
C THR A 55 2.85 13.72 -6.51
N ALA A 56 3.67 14.09 -7.51
CA ALA A 56 4.30 15.41 -7.54
C ALA A 56 3.25 16.53 -7.52
N ASP A 57 2.15 16.35 -8.26
CA ASP A 57 1.04 17.31 -8.30
C ASP A 57 0.37 17.46 -6.93
N ALA A 58 0.13 16.36 -6.23
CA ALA A 58 -0.44 16.39 -4.88
C ALA A 58 0.48 17.14 -3.91
N LYS A 59 1.78 16.87 -3.97
CA LYS A 59 2.77 17.58 -3.14
C LYS A 59 2.77 19.08 -3.43
N THR A 60 2.68 19.47 -4.69
CA THR A 60 2.63 20.87 -5.10
C THR A 60 1.39 21.57 -4.54
N LYS A 61 0.25 20.90 -4.57
CA LYS A 61 -1.01 21.43 -4.01
C LYS A 61 -0.97 21.58 -2.49
N LEU A 62 -0.18 20.77 -1.80
CA LEU A 62 0.02 20.89 -0.35
C LEU A 62 0.88 22.10 0.06
N GLY A 63 1.56 22.73 -0.90
CA GLY A 63 2.35 23.92 -0.67
C GLY A 63 3.86 23.67 -0.62
N SER A 64 4.60 24.55 0.01
CA SER A 64 6.07 24.51 0.04
C SER A 64 6.65 23.38 0.89
N SER A 65 5.87 22.83 1.81
CA SER A 65 6.31 21.75 2.70
C SER A 65 5.22 20.67 2.80
N CYS A 66 5.44 19.55 2.13
CA CYS A 66 4.55 18.40 2.21
C CYS A 66 4.49 17.87 3.66
N THR A 67 5.63 17.73 4.31
CA THR A 67 5.67 17.20 5.68
C THR A 67 4.92 18.07 6.67
N ALA A 68 5.03 19.40 6.58
CA ALA A 68 4.29 20.32 7.45
C ALA A 68 2.78 20.23 7.19
N ALA A 69 2.36 20.18 5.93
CA ALA A 69 0.94 20.03 5.58
C ALA A 69 0.36 18.70 6.10
N LEU A 70 1.10 17.61 5.99
CA LEU A 70 0.66 16.31 6.50
C LEU A 70 0.60 16.27 8.04
N GLN A 71 1.47 17.02 8.73
CA GLN A 71 1.37 17.17 10.19
C GLN A 71 0.06 17.82 10.60
N GLU A 72 -0.39 18.82 9.86
CA GLU A 72 -1.69 19.47 10.11
C GLU A 72 -2.84 18.49 9.89
N ILE A 73 -2.77 17.66 8.83
CA ILE A 73 -3.78 16.64 8.56
C ILE A 73 -3.81 15.62 9.70
N ARG A 74 -2.65 15.17 10.17
CA ARG A 74 -2.54 14.26 11.31
C ARG A 74 -3.15 14.85 12.57
N ALA A 75 -2.87 16.12 12.85
CA ALA A 75 -3.41 16.80 14.03
C ALA A 75 -4.94 16.92 13.97
N ARG A 76 -5.48 17.15 12.78
CA ARG A 76 -6.92 17.31 12.57
C ARG A 76 -7.68 15.98 12.65
N VAL A 77 -7.15 14.95 12.01
CA VAL A 77 -7.80 13.62 11.98
C VAL A 77 -7.59 12.88 13.30
N GLY A 78 -6.36 12.89 13.80
CA GLY A 78 -5.98 12.17 15.01
C GLY A 78 -5.38 10.79 14.73
N GLU A 79 -4.41 10.41 15.55
CA GLU A 79 -3.69 9.15 15.42
C GLU A 79 -4.61 7.94 15.51
N ASP A 80 -5.55 7.94 16.46
CA ASP A 80 -6.47 6.82 16.66
C ASP A 80 -7.38 6.58 15.46
N GLN A 81 -7.88 7.66 14.85
CA GLN A 81 -8.72 7.55 13.66
C GLN A 81 -7.92 7.08 12.44
N LEU A 82 -6.69 7.53 12.30
CA LEU A 82 -5.79 7.08 11.22
C LEU A 82 -5.46 5.61 11.34
N THR A 83 -5.16 5.15 12.55
CA THR A 83 -4.88 3.74 12.83
C THR A 83 -6.12 2.88 12.58
N ASP A 84 -7.27 3.32 13.04
CA ASP A 84 -8.55 2.62 12.82
C ASP A 84 -8.88 2.51 11.32
N ALA A 85 -8.67 3.59 10.57
CA ALA A 85 -8.88 3.58 9.13
C ALA A 85 -7.94 2.59 8.41
N ALA A 86 -6.67 2.54 8.84
CA ALA A 86 -5.71 1.58 8.29
C ALA A 86 -6.13 0.14 8.62
N ASP A 87 -6.56 -0.13 9.84
CA ASP A 87 -6.97 -1.46 10.28
C ASP A 87 -8.25 -1.94 9.59
N LYS A 88 -9.20 -1.06 9.37
CA LYS A 88 -10.47 -1.39 8.67
C LYS A 88 -10.30 -1.59 7.17
N GLY A 89 -9.23 -1.06 6.61
CA GLY A 89 -8.93 -1.21 5.18
C GLY A 89 -9.81 -0.35 4.28
N SER A 90 -9.76 -0.66 3.00
CA SER A 90 -10.40 0.14 1.95
C SER A 90 -11.07 -0.74 0.91
N SER A 91 -12.10 -0.20 0.28
CA SER A 91 -12.67 -0.76 -0.94
C SER A 91 -11.93 -0.18 -2.14
N ILE A 92 -11.34 -1.06 -2.95
CA ILE A 92 -10.48 -0.66 -4.07
C ILE A 92 -11.25 -0.79 -5.38
N SER A 93 -11.09 0.21 -6.24
CA SER A 93 -11.58 0.19 -7.62
C SER A 93 -10.45 0.59 -8.56
N VAL A 94 -10.32 -0.13 -9.66
CA VAL A 94 -9.26 0.13 -10.66
C VAL A 94 -9.90 0.38 -12.01
N ASP A 95 -9.44 1.42 -12.70
CA ASP A 95 -9.86 1.78 -14.05
C ASP A 95 -8.62 2.21 -14.86
N GLY A 96 -7.99 1.22 -15.50
CA GLY A 96 -6.76 1.44 -16.27
C GLY A 96 -5.63 2.01 -15.42
N PRO A 97 -5.08 3.19 -15.79
CA PRO A 97 -4.00 3.83 -15.05
C PRO A 97 -4.47 4.60 -13.80
N SER A 98 -5.76 4.59 -13.50
CA SER A 98 -6.37 5.25 -12.36
C SER A 98 -7.00 4.24 -11.42
N GLY A 99 -7.07 4.59 -10.16
CA GLY A 99 -7.72 3.76 -9.16
C GLY A 99 -8.24 4.59 -8.00
N SER A 100 -8.98 3.96 -7.14
CA SER A 100 -9.47 4.61 -5.93
C SER A 100 -9.48 3.66 -4.74
N ALA A 101 -9.33 4.23 -3.56
CA ALA A 101 -9.49 3.54 -2.29
C ALA A 101 -10.51 4.31 -1.44
N THR A 102 -11.64 3.68 -1.19
CA THR A 102 -12.65 4.25 -0.28
C THR A 102 -12.41 3.70 1.11
N LEU A 103 -12.09 4.58 2.04
CA LEU A 103 -11.72 4.19 3.40
C LEU A 103 -12.94 3.74 4.18
N LYS A 104 -12.86 2.55 4.79
CA LYS A 104 -13.97 2.00 5.58
C LYS A 104 -14.04 2.60 6.97
N GLY A 105 -12.90 2.96 7.54
CA GLY A 105 -12.80 3.52 8.88
C GLY A 105 -12.92 5.04 8.95
N LEU A 106 -12.92 5.72 7.82
CA LEU A 106 -12.98 7.16 7.72
C LEU A 106 -13.87 7.54 6.54
N THR A 107 -15.16 7.41 6.71
CA THR A 107 -16.14 7.71 5.67
C THR A 107 -16.62 9.15 5.80
N PRO A 108 -16.84 9.85 4.68
CA PRO A 108 -16.84 9.40 3.28
C PRO A 108 -15.54 9.64 2.50
N VAL A 109 -14.40 9.35 3.07
CA VAL A 109 -13.11 9.64 2.42
C VAL A 109 -12.79 8.63 1.32
N ARG A 110 -12.43 9.15 0.17
CA ARG A 110 -11.99 8.38 -1.00
C ARG A 110 -10.67 8.96 -1.52
N LEU A 111 -9.65 8.11 -1.60
CA LEU A 111 -8.38 8.46 -2.20
C LEU A 111 -8.42 8.14 -3.69
N GLY A 112 -7.97 9.09 -4.51
CA GLY A 112 -7.70 8.84 -5.93
C GLY A 112 -6.22 8.53 -6.10
N LEU A 113 -5.93 7.46 -6.85
CA LEU A 113 -4.56 7.05 -7.13
C LEU A 113 -4.32 6.98 -8.62
N VAL A 114 -3.08 7.19 -9.01
CA VAL A 114 -2.63 7.04 -10.39
C VAL A 114 -1.41 6.15 -10.46
N LYS A 115 -1.31 5.41 -11.54
CA LYS A 115 -0.16 4.56 -11.81
C LYS A 115 1.03 5.41 -12.21
N SER A 116 2.16 5.20 -11.54
CA SER A 116 3.43 5.87 -11.80
C SER A 116 4.52 4.81 -11.97
N GLY A 117 4.84 4.45 -13.22
CA GLY A 117 5.73 3.31 -13.48
C GLY A 117 5.11 2.00 -12.98
N SER A 118 5.79 1.31 -12.09
CA SER A 118 5.29 0.11 -11.42
C SER A 118 4.56 0.39 -10.11
N ASP A 119 4.54 1.66 -9.67
CA ASP A 119 3.95 2.07 -8.41
C ASP A 119 2.59 2.72 -8.60
N TRP A 120 1.84 2.82 -7.50
CA TRP A 120 0.62 3.61 -7.42
C TRP A 120 0.81 4.70 -6.39
N LEU A 121 0.48 5.93 -6.76
CA LEU A 121 0.63 7.11 -5.91
C LEU A 121 -0.71 7.81 -5.72
N ILE A 122 -0.89 8.41 -4.56
CA ILE A 122 -2.11 9.14 -4.21
C ILE A 122 -2.06 10.52 -4.87
N ASP A 123 -3.09 10.84 -5.64
CA ASP A 123 -3.23 12.09 -6.37
C ASP A 123 -4.30 13.01 -5.79
N SER A 124 -5.29 12.46 -5.12
CA SER A 124 -6.41 13.23 -4.54
C SER A 124 -6.95 12.56 -3.28
N GLY A 125 -7.72 13.31 -2.50
CA GLY A 125 -8.33 12.82 -1.27
C GLY A 125 -7.37 12.72 -0.09
N TYR A 126 -6.12 13.07 -0.26
CA TYR A 126 -5.06 12.92 0.74
C TYR A 126 -5.28 13.78 2.00
N ALA A 127 -6.09 14.82 1.91
CA ALA A 127 -6.42 15.66 3.08
C ALA A 127 -7.38 14.96 4.06
N LEU A 128 -7.99 13.85 3.67
CA LEU A 128 -8.85 13.01 4.51
C LEU A 128 -10.04 13.77 5.13
N ASP A 129 -10.55 14.77 4.44
CA ASP A 129 -11.60 15.66 4.95
C ASP A 129 -12.99 15.36 4.36
N GLY A 130 -13.09 14.30 3.55
CA GLY A 130 -14.34 13.95 2.85
C GLY A 130 -14.68 14.89 1.69
N GLY A 131 -13.87 15.90 1.45
CA GLY A 131 -13.92 16.76 0.27
C GLY A 131 -13.16 16.13 -0.90
N SER A 132 -13.60 16.39 -2.11
CA SER A 132 -12.94 15.95 -3.34
C SER A 132 -11.64 16.71 -3.60
#